data_64894ad2b020fce46765184da614e3ee
#
_entry.id   64894ad2b020fce46765184da614e3ee
#
_cell.length_a   1.000
_cell.length_b   1.000
_cell.length_c   1.000
_cell.angle_alpha   90.00
_cell.angle_beta   90.00
_cell.angle_gamma   90.00
#
_symmetry.space_group_name_H-M   'P 1'
#
loop_
_entity.id
_entity.type
_entity.pdbx_description
1 polymer ?
#
loop_
_entity_poly.entity_id
_entity_poly.type
_entity_poly.pdbx_seq_one_letter_code
_entity_poly.pdbx_strand_id
1 'polypeptide(L)'
;MYTQPLKSPLQAPQRGDARSGPEPRDAPASEMQERFESKLSAERKIEPQDWMPEAYRKSLIRQISQHAHSEIVGMLPEGSWITRAPSLKRKAILLAKVQDEAGHGLYLYAAAETLGIARTQMLEALHSGRAKYSSIFNYPALT
;
A
#
# COMPACT_ATOMS: atom_id res chain seq x y z
N MET A 1 -35.99 23.97 -0.05
CA MET A 1 -36.14 23.13 -1.24
C MET A 1 -35.01 23.40 -2.20
N TYR A 2 -33.99 22.53 -2.24
CA TYR A 2 -32.92 22.61 -3.22
C TYR A 2 -33.30 21.75 -4.42
N THR A 3 -33.68 22.40 -5.51
CA THR A 3 -33.92 21.75 -6.80
C THR A 3 -32.95 22.29 -7.83
N GLN A 4 -31.67 21.88 -7.73
CA GLN A 4 -30.75 21.96 -8.85
C GLN A 4 -30.43 20.54 -9.31
N PRO A 5 -30.57 20.24 -10.62
CA PRO A 5 -30.18 18.93 -11.14
C PRO A 5 -28.66 18.76 -11.01
N LEU A 6 -28.22 17.61 -10.49
CA LEU A 6 -26.83 17.20 -10.49
C LEU A 6 -26.28 17.27 -11.93
N LYS A 7 -25.27 18.08 -12.13
CA LYS A 7 -24.52 18.10 -13.39
C LYS A 7 -23.97 16.72 -13.68
N SER A 8 -24.07 16.32 -14.95
CA SER A 8 -23.58 15.04 -15.48
C SER A 8 -22.22 14.65 -14.96
N PRO A 9 -21.96 13.34 -14.76
CA PRO A 9 -20.68 12.87 -14.24
C PRO A 9 -19.52 13.35 -15.13
N LEU A 10 -18.50 13.89 -14.50
CA LEU A 10 -17.21 14.19 -15.11
C LEU A 10 -16.78 12.98 -15.96
N GLN A 11 -16.63 13.18 -17.26
CA GLN A 11 -15.99 12.19 -18.12
C GLN A 11 -14.60 11.92 -17.54
N ALA A 12 -14.39 10.69 -17.08
CA ALA A 12 -13.07 10.23 -16.69
C ALA A 12 -12.10 10.46 -17.88
N PRO A 13 -10.86 10.92 -17.62
CA PRO A 13 -9.87 11.05 -18.67
C PRO A 13 -9.71 9.68 -19.34
N GLN A 14 -9.90 9.63 -20.66
CA GLN A 14 -9.63 8.44 -21.45
C GLN A 14 -8.15 8.12 -21.27
N ARG A 15 -7.84 7.12 -20.45
CA ARG A 15 -6.52 6.53 -20.38
C ARG A 15 -6.25 5.92 -21.74
N GLY A 16 -5.32 6.48 -22.47
CA GLY A 16 -4.73 5.86 -23.65
C GLY A 16 -4.10 4.55 -23.21
N ASP A 17 -4.87 3.48 -23.33
CA ASP A 17 -4.50 2.12 -22.92
C ASP A 17 -3.69 1.48 -24.05
N ALA A 18 -2.44 1.93 -24.19
CA ALA A 18 -1.44 1.13 -24.88
C ALA A 18 -1.05 -0.01 -23.92
N ARG A 19 -1.95 -1.00 -23.76
CA ARG A 19 -1.60 -2.28 -23.16
C ARG A 19 -0.54 -2.91 -24.07
N SER A 20 0.73 -2.77 -23.68
CA SER A 20 1.74 -3.66 -24.19
C SER A 20 1.26 -5.08 -23.87
N GLY A 21 1.10 -5.93 -24.90
CA GLY A 21 0.72 -7.33 -24.72
C GLY A 21 1.66 -8.02 -23.71
N PRO A 22 1.29 -9.21 -23.21
CA PRO A 22 2.10 -9.93 -22.24
C PRO A 22 3.54 -10.07 -22.76
N GLU A 23 4.50 -9.64 -21.96
CA GLU A 23 5.91 -9.74 -22.31
C GLU A 23 6.29 -11.22 -22.52
N PRO A 24 7.09 -11.54 -23.54
CA PRO A 24 7.54 -12.91 -23.77
C PRO A 24 8.36 -13.37 -22.55
N ARG A 25 7.86 -14.40 -21.86
CA ARG A 25 8.49 -14.94 -20.63
C ARG A 25 9.76 -15.73 -20.90
N ASP A 26 10.07 -16.01 -22.17
CA ASP A 26 11.17 -16.87 -22.61
C ASP A 26 12.39 -16.08 -23.16
N ALA A 27 12.43 -14.76 -22.99
CA ALA A 27 13.58 -13.96 -23.42
C ALA A 27 14.78 -14.18 -22.49
N PRO A 28 16.04 -14.10 -22.99
CA PRO A 28 17.23 -14.16 -22.18
C PRO A 28 17.20 -13.13 -21.04
N ALA A 29 17.76 -13.49 -19.87
CA ALA A 29 17.76 -12.61 -18.69
C ALA A 29 18.39 -11.23 -18.96
N SER A 30 19.41 -11.17 -19.83
CA SER A 30 20.04 -9.91 -20.26
C SER A 30 19.08 -9.00 -21.02
N GLU A 31 18.29 -9.55 -21.93
CA GLU A 31 17.31 -8.78 -22.68
C GLU A 31 16.17 -8.25 -21.80
N MET A 32 15.72 -9.06 -20.82
CA MET A 32 14.71 -8.65 -19.85
C MET A 32 15.23 -7.52 -18.95
N GLN A 33 16.50 -7.60 -18.55
CA GLN A 33 17.15 -6.56 -17.78
C GLN A 33 17.22 -5.22 -18.56
N GLU A 34 17.65 -5.26 -19.81
CA GLU A 34 17.71 -4.06 -20.67
C GLU A 34 16.34 -3.42 -20.88
N ARG A 35 15.30 -4.24 -21.08
CA ARG A 35 13.91 -3.75 -21.19
C ARG A 35 13.44 -3.09 -19.90
N PHE A 36 13.73 -3.69 -18.75
CA PHE A 36 13.41 -3.12 -17.45
C PHE A 36 14.10 -1.77 -17.24
N GLU A 37 15.40 -1.68 -17.51
CA GLU A 37 16.19 -0.44 -17.40
C GLU A 37 15.70 0.64 -18.37
N SER A 38 15.31 0.26 -19.59
CA SER A 38 14.71 1.16 -20.55
C SER A 38 13.37 1.73 -20.06
N LYS A 39 12.52 0.90 -19.43
CA LYS A 39 11.26 1.38 -18.81
C LYS A 39 11.56 2.40 -17.71
N LEU A 40 12.53 2.13 -16.83
CA LEU A 40 12.93 3.05 -15.76
C LEU A 40 13.47 4.36 -16.30
N SER A 41 14.37 4.30 -17.28
CA SER A 41 14.97 5.51 -17.90
C SER A 41 13.94 6.38 -18.62
N ALA A 42 12.90 5.77 -19.15
CA ALA A 42 11.79 6.44 -19.79
C ALA A 42 10.68 6.87 -18.81
N GLU A 43 10.90 6.74 -17.49
CA GLU A 43 9.92 7.02 -16.42
C GLU A 43 8.57 6.31 -16.63
N ARG A 44 8.60 5.12 -17.27
CA ARG A 44 7.39 4.35 -17.51
C ARG A 44 7.03 3.55 -16.27
N LYS A 45 5.72 3.42 -16.05
CA LYS A 45 5.18 2.65 -14.95
C LYS A 45 5.59 1.18 -15.05
N ILE A 46 6.06 0.60 -13.93
CA ILE A 46 6.31 -0.83 -13.79
C ILE A 46 5.07 -1.44 -13.10
N GLU A 47 4.45 -2.39 -13.78
CA GLU A 47 3.29 -3.12 -13.26
C GLU A 47 3.73 -4.39 -12.51
N PRO A 48 2.91 -4.89 -11.55
CA PRO A 48 3.28 -6.07 -10.77
C PRO A 48 3.58 -7.33 -11.60
N GLN A 49 2.92 -7.47 -12.74
CA GLN A 49 3.10 -8.58 -13.67
C GLN A 49 4.29 -8.40 -14.61
N ASP A 50 4.87 -7.20 -14.69
CA ASP A 50 6.06 -6.97 -15.50
C ASP A 50 7.23 -7.78 -14.94
N TRP A 51 8.11 -8.20 -15.85
CA TRP A 51 9.38 -8.73 -15.40
C TRP A 51 10.19 -7.65 -14.70
N MET A 52 10.76 -8.00 -13.58
CA MET A 52 11.67 -7.13 -12.82
C MET A 52 12.74 -7.98 -12.13
N PRO A 53 13.95 -7.43 -11.92
CA PRO A 53 15.00 -8.13 -11.20
C PRO A 53 14.52 -8.60 -9.82
N GLU A 54 14.92 -9.79 -9.42
CA GLU A 54 14.50 -10.38 -8.13
C GLU A 54 14.84 -9.48 -6.93
N ALA A 55 16.00 -8.83 -6.96
CA ALA A 55 16.41 -7.88 -5.92
C ALA A 55 15.47 -6.66 -5.84
N TYR A 56 15.00 -6.18 -6.99
CA TYR A 56 14.04 -5.08 -7.06
C TYR A 56 12.69 -5.51 -6.49
N ARG A 57 12.16 -6.66 -6.93
CA ARG A 57 10.89 -7.22 -6.42
C ARG A 57 10.93 -7.43 -4.91
N LYS A 58 12.01 -8.03 -4.39
CA LYS A 58 12.20 -8.21 -2.94
C LYS A 58 12.23 -6.89 -2.18
N SER A 59 12.86 -5.87 -2.75
CA SER A 59 12.91 -4.53 -2.13
C SER A 59 11.53 -3.89 -2.08
N LEU A 60 10.73 -4.00 -3.15
CA LEU A 60 9.35 -3.50 -3.16
C LEU A 60 8.49 -4.22 -2.12
N ILE A 61 8.51 -5.56 -2.11
CA ILE A 61 7.76 -6.36 -1.14
C ILE A 61 8.14 -5.92 0.28
N ARG A 62 9.42 -5.80 0.58
CA ARG A 62 9.91 -5.40 1.90
C ARG A 62 9.41 -4.01 2.29
N GLN A 63 9.50 -3.03 1.39
CA GLN A 63 9.10 -1.65 1.67
C GLN A 63 7.58 -1.54 1.86
N ILE A 64 6.80 -2.13 0.97
CA ILE A 64 5.34 -2.09 1.03
C ILE A 64 4.85 -2.83 2.28
N SER A 65 5.39 -4.03 2.57
CA SER A 65 5.01 -4.78 3.78
C SER A 65 5.36 -4.04 5.06
N GLN A 66 6.55 -3.42 5.13
CA GLN A 66 6.96 -2.64 6.29
C GLN A 66 6.03 -1.42 6.50
N HIS A 67 5.61 -0.77 5.42
CA HIS A 67 4.65 0.33 5.49
C HIS A 67 3.29 -0.18 5.96
N ALA A 68 2.76 -1.26 5.36
CA ALA A 68 1.52 -1.88 5.80
C ALA A 68 1.53 -2.24 7.29
N HIS A 69 2.62 -2.83 7.77
CA HIS A 69 2.79 -3.13 9.20
C HIS A 69 2.78 -1.87 10.06
N SER A 70 3.38 -0.78 9.58
CA SER A 70 3.39 0.50 10.30
C SER A 70 1.99 1.08 10.45
N GLU A 71 1.16 1.03 9.41
CA GLU A 71 -0.24 1.47 9.46
C GLU A 71 -1.04 0.65 10.48
N ILE A 72 -0.90 -0.69 10.43
CA ILE A 72 -1.62 -1.58 11.35
C ILE A 72 -1.17 -1.37 12.82
N VAL A 73 0.14 -1.24 13.06
CA VAL A 73 0.66 -0.98 14.43
C VAL A 73 0.29 0.42 14.90
N GLY A 74 0.29 1.41 14.00
CA GLY A 74 -0.08 2.80 14.29
C GLY A 74 -1.52 2.97 14.79
N MET A 75 -2.42 2.05 14.44
CA MET A 75 -3.80 2.07 14.98
C MET A 75 -3.86 1.87 16.50
N LEU A 76 -2.89 1.19 17.10
CA LEU A 76 -2.96 0.80 18.51
C LEU A 76 -2.95 1.99 19.48
N PRO A 77 -2.00 2.95 19.41
CA PRO A 77 -2.03 4.11 20.27
C PRO A 77 -3.28 4.98 20.07
N GLU A 78 -3.66 5.21 18.83
CA GLU A 78 -4.85 6.02 18.51
C GLU A 78 -6.13 5.36 18.98
N GLY A 79 -6.26 4.05 18.81
CA GLY A 79 -7.37 3.26 19.33
C GLY A 79 -7.47 3.32 20.86
N SER A 80 -6.34 3.29 21.56
CA SER A 80 -6.26 3.43 23.00
C SER A 80 -6.73 4.81 23.51
N TRP A 81 -6.54 5.85 22.71
CA TRP A 81 -6.98 7.21 23.07
C TRP A 81 -8.48 7.44 22.91
N ILE A 82 -9.20 6.63 22.13
CA ILE A 82 -10.65 6.80 21.92
C ILE A 82 -11.40 6.82 23.25
N THR A 83 -11.07 5.92 24.17
CA THR A 83 -11.75 5.84 25.47
C THR A 83 -11.42 7.03 26.38
N ARG A 84 -10.23 7.59 26.26
CA ARG A 84 -9.72 8.70 27.08
C ARG A 84 -10.10 10.08 26.54
N ALA A 85 -10.49 10.18 25.27
CA ALA A 85 -10.80 11.46 24.66
C ALA A 85 -11.93 12.20 25.42
N PRO A 86 -11.77 13.50 25.67
CA PRO A 86 -12.63 14.25 26.60
C PRO A 86 -14.01 14.59 26.04
N SER A 87 -14.25 14.39 24.74
CA SER A 87 -15.56 14.70 24.14
C SER A 87 -15.92 13.68 23.06
N LEU A 88 -17.21 13.51 22.81
CA LEU A 88 -17.74 12.66 21.76
C LEU A 88 -17.19 13.05 20.37
N LYS A 89 -17.03 14.36 20.12
CA LYS A 89 -16.44 14.87 18.88
C LYS A 89 -15.01 14.36 18.70
N ARG A 90 -14.16 14.42 19.75
CA ARG A 90 -12.79 13.92 19.68
C ARG A 90 -12.74 12.40 19.54
N LYS A 91 -13.63 11.66 20.21
CA LYS A 91 -13.77 10.21 20.05
C LYS A 91 -14.09 9.84 18.61
N ALA A 92 -15.03 10.54 17.98
CA ALA A 92 -15.40 10.30 16.58
C ALA A 92 -14.24 10.58 15.61
N ILE A 93 -13.45 11.63 15.84
CA ILE A 93 -12.26 11.94 15.03
C ILE A 93 -11.21 10.82 15.14
N LEU A 94 -10.92 10.35 16.37
CA LEU A 94 -9.96 9.26 16.58
C LEU A 94 -10.44 7.96 15.95
N LEU A 95 -11.73 7.64 16.05
CA LEU A 95 -12.29 6.46 15.40
C LEU A 95 -12.15 6.51 13.88
N ALA A 96 -12.46 7.67 13.27
CA ALA A 96 -12.30 7.87 11.84
C ALA A 96 -10.84 7.68 11.42
N LYS A 97 -9.89 8.20 12.20
CA LYS A 97 -8.46 8.04 11.90
C LYS A 97 -8.02 6.57 12.02
N VAL A 98 -8.43 5.85 13.04
CA VAL A 98 -8.12 4.42 13.20
C VAL A 98 -8.65 3.61 12.01
N GLN A 99 -9.86 3.93 11.53
CA GLN A 99 -10.43 3.29 10.34
C GLN A 99 -9.62 3.59 9.06
N ASP A 100 -9.13 4.82 8.93
CA ASP A 100 -8.31 5.27 7.81
C ASP A 100 -6.97 4.52 7.76
N GLU A 101 -6.24 4.47 8.88
CA GLU A 101 -5.00 3.70 9.01
C GLU A 101 -5.21 2.20 8.74
N ALA A 102 -6.32 1.64 9.23
CA ALA A 102 -6.70 0.26 8.90
C ALA A 102 -6.88 0.06 7.40
N GLY A 103 -7.57 0.99 6.74
CA GLY A 103 -7.78 0.98 5.29
C GLY A 103 -6.47 1.04 4.51
N HIS A 104 -5.55 1.94 4.90
CA HIS A 104 -4.22 2.05 4.31
C HIS A 104 -3.43 0.75 4.46
N GLY A 105 -3.39 0.17 5.66
CA GLY A 105 -2.70 -1.09 5.91
C GLY A 105 -3.23 -2.24 5.05
N LEU A 106 -4.56 -2.39 4.95
CA LEU A 106 -5.19 -3.41 4.11
C LEU A 106 -4.90 -3.21 2.62
N TYR A 107 -4.91 -1.96 2.16
CA TYR A 107 -4.59 -1.61 0.78
C TYR A 107 -3.13 -1.95 0.42
N LEU A 108 -2.19 -1.61 1.31
CA LEU A 108 -0.78 -1.92 1.13
C LEU A 108 -0.51 -3.43 1.16
N TYR A 109 -1.19 -4.20 2.02
CA TYR A 109 -1.11 -5.66 1.97
C TYR A 109 -1.59 -6.20 0.63
N ALA A 110 -2.71 -5.69 0.11
CA ALA A 110 -3.20 -6.10 -1.20
C ALA A 110 -2.19 -5.76 -2.32
N ALA A 111 -1.52 -4.61 -2.25
CA ALA A 111 -0.47 -4.25 -3.17
C ALA A 111 0.74 -5.21 -3.10
N ALA A 112 1.17 -5.61 -1.90
CA ALA A 112 2.23 -6.59 -1.73
C ALA A 112 1.84 -7.99 -2.27
N GLU A 113 0.57 -8.38 -2.11
CA GLU A 113 0.04 -9.65 -2.66
C GLU A 113 0.16 -9.70 -4.19
N THR A 114 0.00 -8.60 -4.89
CA THR A 114 0.21 -8.54 -6.35
C THR A 114 1.66 -8.81 -6.76
N LEU A 115 2.61 -8.64 -5.85
CA LEU A 115 4.03 -8.93 -6.06
C LEU A 115 4.40 -10.38 -5.70
N GLY A 116 3.45 -11.17 -5.19
CA GLY A 116 3.61 -12.61 -4.94
C GLY A 116 3.86 -13.03 -3.50
N ILE A 117 3.70 -12.14 -2.52
CA ILE A 117 3.74 -12.53 -1.09
C ILE A 117 2.33 -12.69 -0.54
N ALA A 118 2.07 -13.78 0.19
CA ALA A 118 0.75 -14.00 0.79
C ALA A 118 0.54 -13.10 2.03
N ARG A 119 -0.66 -12.56 2.18
CA ARG A 119 -1.05 -11.74 3.35
C ARG A 119 -0.85 -12.48 4.66
N THR A 120 -1.17 -13.77 4.69
CA THR A 120 -0.97 -14.63 5.87
C THR A 120 0.48 -14.67 6.32
N GLN A 121 1.44 -14.72 5.40
CA GLN A 121 2.88 -14.69 5.72
C GLN A 121 3.29 -13.34 6.33
N MET A 122 2.77 -12.24 5.79
CA MET A 122 3.05 -10.89 6.32
C MET A 122 2.48 -10.72 7.74
N LEU A 123 1.23 -11.13 7.95
CA LEU A 123 0.59 -11.06 9.27
C LEU A 123 1.26 -11.98 10.29
N GLU A 124 1.63 -13.20 9.90
CA GLU A 124 2.38 -14.11 10.76
C GLU A 124 3.74 -13.51 11.17
N ALA A 125 4.45 -12.88 10.24
CA ALA A 125 5.70 -12.19 10.53
C ALA A 125 5.49 -11.03 11.52
N LEU A 126 4.39 -10.27 11.39
CA LEU A 126 4.04 -9.20 12.32
C LEU A 126 3.73 -9.74 13.72
N HIS A 127 2.83 -10.73 13.82
CA HIS A 127 2.41 -11.29 15.10
C HIS A 127 3.53 -12.05 15.84
N SER A 128 4.48 -12.62 15.11
CA SER A 128 5.64 -13.29 15.71
C SER A 128 6.81 -12.34 16.04
N GLY A 129 6.65 -11.03 15.81
CA GLY A 129 7.67 -10.02 16.07
C GLY A 129 8.87 -10.04 15.09
N ARG A 130 8.76 -10.79 13.99
CA ARG A 130 9.81 -10.82 12.95
C ARG A 130 9.68 -9.68 11.93
N ALA A 131 8.49 -9.12 11.80
CA ALA A 131 8.26 -8.02 10.87
C ALA A 131 8.88 -6.71 11.37
N LYS A 132 9.32 -5.90 10.42
CA LYS A 132 9.75 -4.53 10.69
C LYS A 132 8.58 -3.57 10.43
N TYR A 133 8.47 -2.57 11.27
CA TYR A 133 7.56 -1.43 11.13
C TYR A 133 8.28 -0.16 11.63
N SER A 134 7.64 0.99 11.57
CA SER A 134 8.23 2.26 12.02
C SER A 134 8.62 2.18 13.49
N SER A 135 9.89 2.43 13.80
CA SER A 135 10.44 2.37 15.15
C SER A 135 9.81 3.36 16.13
N ILE A 136 9.12 4.38 15.63
CA ILE A 136 8.42 5.35 16.49
C ILE A 136 7.35 4.68 17.36
N PHE A 137 6.75 3.60 16.88
CA PHE A 137 5.74 2.85 17.64
C PHE A 137 6.31 1.98 18.76
N ASN A 138 7.63 1.88 18.89
CA ASN A 138 8.31 1.21 20.01
C ASN A 138 8.43 2.10 21.24
N TYR A 139 8.13 3.40 21.11
CA TYR A 139 8.15 4.34 22.21
C TYR A 139 6.75 4.47 22.84
N PRO A 140 6.67 4.68 24.15
CA PRO A 140 5.39 4.93 24.80
C PRO A 140 4.69 6.13 24.16
N ALA A 141 3.44 5.95 23.77
CA ALA A 141 2.63 7.05 23.29
C ALA A 141 2.39 8.02 24.45
N LEU A 142 2.75 9.29 24.26
CA LEU A 142 2.45 10.34 25.22
C LEU A 142 0.92 10.49 25.33
N THR A 143 0.41 10.37 26.52
CA THR A 143 -1.03 10.50 26.86
C THR A 143 -1.39 11.91 27.22
#